data_0d13ebd2f89903d5f04b38b779c99c5a
#
_entry.id   0d13ebd2f89903d5f04b38b779c99c5a
#
_cell.length_a   1.000
_cell.length_b   1.000
_cell.length_c   1.000
_cell.angle_alpha   90.00
_cell.angle_beta   90.00
_cell.angle_gamma   90.00
#
_symmetry.space_group_name_H-M   'P 1'
#
loop_
_entity.id
_entity.type
_entity.pdbx_description
1 polymer ?
#
loop_
_entity_poly.entity_id
_entity_poly.type
_entity_poly.pdbx_seq_one_letter_code
_entity_poly.pdbx_strand_id
1 'polypeptide(L)'
;MRVARLLALAAVAGAVAVLVPSLGHSTSRPGFESASQACGRLEFVSGLEAVFGRRKTHQQALTFRSLVVSRGFVNANVIEGCNEFRVVLRGIDTFDVGVDLQEEARREGFSVTLECIKAKELGRLEVIFGHGRDRPTASAIVTRAAASGFPGVKLRGDPCGGFEAYLAGFEDQHEAEAFVAQAKARGFDVVIERN
;
A
#
# COMPACT_ATOMS: atom_id res chain seq x y z
N MET A 1 -16.59 58.67 47.64
CA MET A 1 -16.63 58.45 49.10
C MET A 1 -15.87 57.17 49.42
N ARG A 2 -14.76 57.35 50.22
CA ARG A 2 -14.11 56.39 51.14
C ARG A 2 -13.69 55.02 50.58
N VAL A 3 -12.41 54.82 50.26
CA VAL A 3 -11.27 54.52 51.16
C VAL A 3 -11.51 53.29 52.02
N ALA A 4 -10.79 52.24 51.75
CA ALA A 4 -10.09 51.44 52.74
C ALA A 4 -9.00 50.61 52.11
N ARG A 5 -7.77 50.97 52.49
CA ARG A 5 -6.54 50.17 52.39
C ARG A 5 -6.59 49.04 53.40
N LEU A 6 -6.05 47.89 53.09
CA LEU A 6 -5.36 47.09 54.09
C LEU A 6 -4.27 46.25 53.41
N LEU A 7 -3.08 46.48 53.92
CA LEU A 7 -1.83 45.73 53.76
C LEU A 7 -1.92 44.42 54.54
N ALA A 8 -1.28 43.37 54.07
CA ALA A 8 -0.58 42.34 54.87
C ALA A 8 0.20 41.46 53.91
N LEU A 9 1.48 41.59 53.92
CA LEU A 9 2.53 40.84 54.58
C LEU A 9 2.94 39.55 53.86
N ALA A 10 4.20 39.57 53.50
CA ALA A 10 5.03 38.57 52.91
C ALA A 10 5.13 37.24 53.72
N ALA A 11 5.19 36.14 53.02
CA ALA A 11 5.89 34.95 53.51
C ALA A 11 6.71 34.36 52.34
N VAL A 12 7.99 34.61 52.43
CA VAL A 12 9.02 33.96 51.61
C VAL A 12 9.22 32.56 52.19
N ALA A 13 8.71 31.57 51.51
CA ALA A 13 9.08 30.18 51.78
C ALA A 13 10.01 29.74 50.63
N GLY A 14 11.28 29.68 50.92
CA GLY A 14 12.29 29.11 50.04
C GLY A 14 12.08 27.60 49.90
N ALA A 15 11.68 27.16 48.75
CA ALA A 15 11.74 25.77 48.36
C ALA A 15 13.06 25.54 47.64
N VAL A 16 13.97 24.86 48.29
CA VAL A 16 15.18 24.30 47.70
C VAL A 16 14.74 23.19 46.77
N ALA A 17 14.70 23.44 45.46
CA ALA A 17 14.54 22.42 44.48
C ALA A 17 15.81 21.61 44.34
N VAL A 18 15.82 20.42 44.95
CA VAL A 18 16.82 19.40 44.70
C VAL A 18 16.63 18.93 43.27
N LEU A 19 17.48 19.37 42.36
CA LEU A 19 17.62 18.80 41.03
C LEU A 19 18.19 17.38 41.18
N VAL A 20 17.30 16.39 41.19
CA VAL A 20 17.67 15.00 40.96
C VAL A 20 17.86 14.88 39.45
N PRO A 21 19.06 14.58 38.93
CA PRO A 21 19.22 14.22 37.55
C PRO A 21 18.51 12.83 37.37
N SER A 22 17.29 12.85 36.87
CA SER A 22 16.67 11.64 36.35
C SER A 22 17.49 11.23 35.13
N LEU A 23 18.43 10.33 35.34
CA LEU A 23 18.97 9.48 34.29
C LEU A 23 17.78 8.66 33.72
N GLY A 24 17.04 9.29 32.85
CA GLY A 24 16.08 8.62 32.00
C GLY A 24 16.83 7.63 31.12
N HIS A 25 16.97 6.41 31.63
CA HIS A 25 17.22 5.29 30.76
C HIS A 25 16.01 5.19 29.83
N SER A 26 16.12 5.85 28.70
CA SER A 26 15.33 5.51 27.51
C SER A 26 15.71 4.08 27.15
N THR A 27 15.11 3.12 27.84
CA THR A 27 14.99 1.79 27.30
C THR A 27 14.08 1.94 26.08
N SER A 28 14.70 2.30 24.96
CA SER A 28 14.12 2.06 23.65
C SER A 28 13.74 0.59 23.63
N ARG A 29 12.45 0.31 23.82
CA ARG A 29 11.93 -1.03 23.60
C ARG A 29 12.15 -1.32 22.12
N PRO A 30 13.03 -2.27 21.74
CA PRO A 30 13.25 -2.61 20.34
C PRO A 30 12.10 -3.46 19.80
N GLY A 31 10.89 -2.99 19.92
CA GLY A 31 9.72 -3.79 19.59
C GLY A 31 8.62 -3.03 18.87
N PHE A 32 8.64 -1.71 18.87
CA PHE A 32 7.51 -0.95 18.32
C PHE A 32 7.76 -0.35 16.94
N GLU A 33 8.99 -0.17 16.52
CA GLU A 33 9.27 0.19 15.12
C GLU A 33 9.07 -0.99 14.15
N SER A 34 9.17 -2.21 14.65
CA SER A 34 8.92 -3.42 13.86
C SER A 34 7.46 -3.60 13.45
N ALA A 35 6.49 -3.07 14.19
CA ALA A 35 5.09 -3.32 13.91
C ALA A 35 4.58 -2.55 12.68
N SER A 36 5.07 -1.35 12.41
CA SER A 36 4.68 -0.61 11.21
C SER A 36 5.39 -1.11 9.94
N GLN A 37 6.60 -1.65 10.08
CA GLN A 37 7.30 -2.31 8.98
C GLN A 37 6.80 -3.74 8.75
N ALA A 38 6.39 -4.45 9.79
CA ALA A 38 5.78 -5.78 9.66
C ALA A 38 4.40 -5.75 9.00
N CYS A 39 3.73 -4.59 8.99
CA CYS A 39 2.50 -4.38 8.24
C CYS A 39 2.67 -4.27 6.73
N GLY A 40 3.86 -4.00 6.26
CA GLY A 40 4.25 -4.21 4.88
C GLY A 40 4.52 -5.69 4.62
N ARG A 41 3.56 -6.58 4.93
CA ARG A 41 3.71 -8.01 4.64
C ARG A 41 4.05 -8.16 3.18
N LEU A 42 5.20 -8.75 2.92
CA LEU A 42 5.61 -9.10 1.57
C LEU A 42 4.53 -10.04 1.03
N GLU A 43 3.68 -9.54 0.17
CA GLU A 43 2.79 -10.39 -0.60
C GLU A 43 3.64 -11.09 -1.65
N PHE A 44 3.83 -12.40 -1.48
CA PHE A 44 4.59 -13.23 -2.44
C PHE A 44 3.77 -13.63 -3.67
N VAL A 45 2.50 -13.22 -3.72
CA VAL A 45 1.59 -13.56 -4.80
C VAL A 45 1.05 -12.27 -5.39
N SER A 46 1.38 -12.01 -6.65
CA SER A 46 0.76 -10.94 -7.43
C SER A 46 -0.53 -11.42 -8.07
N GLY A 47 -1.47 -10.54 -8.27
CA GLY A 47 -2.72 -10.80 -8.98
C GLY A 47 -3.88 -9.95 -8.52
N LEU A 48 -5.02 -10.16 -9.16
CA LEU A 48 -6.28 -9.55 -8.76
C LEU A 48 -6.88 -10.28 -7.55
N GLU A 49 -7.38 -9.50 -6.62
CA GLU A 49 -8.05 -9.96 -5.42
C GLU A 49 -9.42 -9.27 -5.33
N ALA A 50 -10.47 -10.04 -5.17
CA ALA A 50 -11.81 -9.54 -4.90
C ALA A 50 -12.03 -9.50 -3.39
N VAL A 51 -12.13 -8.30 -2.82
CA VAL A 51 -12.32 -8.07 -1.38
C VAL A 51 -13.81 -7.94 -1.09
N PHE A 52 -14.40 -8.93 -0.44
CA PHE A 52 -15.79 -8.94 0.02
C PHE A 52 -16.01 -8.07 1.24
N GLY A 53 -15.01 -7.91 2.07
CA GLY A 53 -15.08 -7.03 3.23
C GLY A 53 -13.89 -7.16 4.18
N ARG A 54 -13.84 -6.21 5.11
CA ARG A 54 -12.77 -6.07 6.10
C ARG A 54 -13.38 -6.17 7.49
N ARG A 55 -12.71 -6.83 8.42
CA ARG A 55 -13.18 -7.08 9.79
C ARG A 55 -12.07 -6.82 10.79
N LYS A 56 -12.45 -6.39 11.98
CA LYS A 56 -11.50 -6.07 13.06
C LYS A 56 -10.91 -7.31 13.71
N THR A 57 -11.65 -8.42 13.74
CA THR A 57 -11.22 -9.66 14.39
C THR A 57 -11.30 -10.84 13.44
N HIS A 58 -10.42 -11.82 13.65
CA HIS A 58 -10.41 -13.05 12.89
C HIS A 58 -11.75 -13.79 12.96
N GLN A 59 -12.38 -13.84 14.16
CA GLN A 59 -13.67 -14.48 14.33
C GLN A 59 -14.79 -13.84 13.49
N GLN A 60 -14.82 -12.49 13.43
CA GLN A 60 -15.77 -11.78 12.59
C GLN A 60 -15.52 -12.06 11.10
N ALA A 61 -14.25 -12.16 10.70
CA ALA A 61 -13.90 -12.50 9.33
C ALA A 61 -14.30 -13.92 8.96
N LEU A 62 -14.10 -14.89 9.85
CA LEU A 62 -14.55 -16.27 9.65
C LEU A 62 -16.08 -16.37 9.52
N THR A 63 -16.82 -15.69 10.39
CA THR A 63 -18.30 -15.65 10.31
C THR A 63 -18.75 -15.04 8.98
N PHE A 64 -18.13 -13.95 8.57
CA PHE A 64 -18.46 -13.30 7.29
C PHE A 64 -18.05 -14.16 6.09
N ARG A 65 -16.88 -14.81 6.15
CA ARG A 65 -16.46 -15.78 5.13
C ARG A 65 -17.50 -16.90 4.97
N SER A 66 -18.01 -17.43 6.06
CA SER A 66 -19.03 -18.48 6.02
C SER A 66 -20.30 -18.02 5.28
N LEU A 67 -20.71 -16.77 5.48
CA LEU A 67 -21.79 -16.16 4.72
C LEU A 67 -21.45 -16.05 3.23
N VAL A 68 -20.26 -15.56 2.89
CA VAL A 68 -19.79 -15.42 1.50
C VAL A 68 -19.78 -16.78 0.80
N VAL A 69 -19.24 -17.80 1.47
CA VAL A 69 -19.20 -19.19 0.97
C VAL A 69 -20.61 -19.76 0.77
N SER A 70 -21.54 -19.51 1.69
CA SER A 70 -22.93 -20.01 1.59
C SER A 70 -23.70 -19.39 0.43
N ARG A 71 -23.21 -18.28 -0.12
CA ARG A 71 -23.78 -17.61 -1.30
C ARG A 71 -23.08 -17.97 -2.61
N GLY A 72 -22.24 -19.02 -2.61
CA GLY A 72 -21.61 -19.57 -3.80
C GLY A 72 -20.13 -19.24 -4.00
N PHE A 73 -19.54 -18.32 -3.23
CA PHE A 73 -18.13 -17.95 -3.38
C PHE A 73 -17.23 -18.86 -2.55
N VAL A 74 -17.23 -20.16 -2.91
CA VAL A 74 -16.62 -21.26 -2.12
C VAL A 74 -15.13 -21.09 -1.87
N ASN A 75 -14.42 -20.40 -2.75
CA ASN A 75 -12.97 -20.17 -2.67
C ASN A 75 -12.59 -18.91 -1.88
N ALA A 76 -13.57 -18.24 -1.26
CA ALA A 76 -13.27 -17.09 -0.41
C ALA A 76 -12.44 -17.51 0.81
N ASN A 77 -11.42 -16.73 1.12
CA ASN A 77 -10.47 -16.96 2.20
C ASN A 77 -10.39 -15.75 3.13
N VAL A 78 -9.95 -15.98 4.37
CA VAL A 78 -9.60 -14.91 5.31
C VAL A 78 -8.11 -14.66 5.21
N ILE A 79 -7.71 -13.40 4.99
CA ILE A 79 -6.32 -12.98 4.98
C ILE A 79 -6.13 -11.94 6.07
N GLU A 80 -5.09 -12.15 6.88
CA GLU A 80 -4.69 -11.20 7.89
C GLU A 80 -3.94 -10.04 7.23
N GLY A 81 -4.40 -8.83 7.47
CA GLY A 81 -3.77 -7.58 7.08
C GLY A 81 -3.28 -6.78 8.28
N CYS A 82 -2.88 -5.54 8.05
CA CYS A 82 -2.51 -4.64 9.12
C CYS A 82 -3.71 -4.20 9.93
N ASN A 83 -3.84 -4.70 11.17
CA ASN A 83 -4.92 -4.40 12.10
C ASN A 83 -6.34 -4.74 11.60
N GLU A 84 -6.44 -5.59 10.59
CA GLU A 84 -7.70 -6.05 10.04
C GLU A 84 -7.58 -7.44 9.42
N PHE A 85 -8.73 -8.07 9.20
CA PHE A 85 -8.85 -9.33 8.47
C PHE A 85 -9.72 -9.09 7.25
N ARG A 86 -9.22 -9.46 6.07
CA ARG A 86 -9.92 -9.34 4.80
C ARG A 86 -10.53 -10.67 4.39
N VAL A 87 -11.76 -10.65 3.91
CA VAL A 87 -12.38 -11.81 3.25
C VAL A 87 -12.27 -11.60 1.76
N VAL A 88 -11.51 -12.45 1.10
CA VAL A 88 -11.07 -12.24 -0.28
C VAL A 88 -11.22 -13.49 -1.13
N LEU A 89 -11.36 -13.30 -2.44
CA LEU A 89 -11.22 -14.33 -3.44
C LEU A 89 -10.02 -13.95 -4.33
N ARG A 90 -9.08 -14.89 -4.47
CA ARG A 90 -7.86 -14.77 -5.28
C ARG A 90 -7.91 -15.67 -6.50
N GLY A 91 -6.95 -15.52 -7.40
CA GLY A 91 -6.89 -16.31 -8.63
C GLY A 91 -7.84 -15.81 -9.71
N ILE A 92 -8.00 -14.50 -9.77
CA ILE A 92 -8.75 -13.81 -10.82
C ILE A 92 -7.78 -13.52 -11.95
N ASP A 93 -7.96 -14.19 -13.08
CA ASP A 93 -6.98 -14.15 -14.18
C ASP A 93 -6.97 -12.81 -14.93
N THR A 94 -8.11 -12.14 -15.03
CA THR A 94 -8.22 -10.87 -15.77
C THR A 94 -9.14 -9.89 -15.05
N PHE A 95 -8.97 -8.60 -15.36
CA PHE A 95 -9.86 -7.57 -14.83
C PHE A 95 -11.33 -7.77 -15.23
N ASP A 96 -11.58 -8.23 -16.45
CA ASP A 96 -12.94 -8.48 -16.94
C ASP A 96 -13.62 -9.59 -16.12
N VAL A 97 -12.91 -10.69 -15.83
CA VAL A 97 -13.39 -11.75 -14.91
C VAL A 97 -13.67 -11.18 -13.51
N GLY A 98 -12.84 -10.26 -13.06
CA GLY A 98 -13.07 -9.57 -11.78
C GLY A 98 -14.34 -8.71 -11.77
N VAL A 99 -14.63 -8.02 -12.87
CA VAL A 99 -15.86 -7.22 -13.04
C VAL A 99 -17.09 -8.11 -13.07
N ASP A 100 -17.04 -9.24 -13.78
CA ASP A 100 -18.13 -10.20 -13.78
C ASP A 100 -18.41 -10.76 -12.39
N LEU A 101 -17.34 -11.05 -11.63
CA LEU A 101 -17.42 -11.47 -10.23
C LEU A 101 -18.03 -10.38 -9.33
N GLN A 102 -17.70 -9.11 -9.54
CA GLN A 102 -18.33 -8.00 -8.80
C GLN A 102 -19.84 -7.92 -9.07
N GLU A 103 -20.25 -8.13 -10.32
CA GLU A 103 -21.65 -8.14 -10.68
C GLU A 103 -22.41 -9.33 -10.07
N GLU A 104 -21.80 -10.51 -10.08
CA GLU A 104 -22.35 -11.69 -9.43
C GLU A 104 -22.49 -11.47 -7.92
N ALA A 105 -21.44 -10.98 -7.27
CA ALA A 105 -21.44 -10.68 -5.85
C ALA A 105 -22.51 -9.64 -5.48
N ARG A 106 -22.72 -8.64 -6.32
CA ARG A 106 -23.76 -7.62 -6.12
C ARG A 106 -25.17 -8.23 -6.16
N ARG A 107 -25.43 -9.19 -7.04
CA ARG A 107 -26.70 -9.92 -7.09
C ARG A 107 -26.95 -10.72 -5.82
N GLU A 108 -25.88 -11.22 -5.19
CA GLU A 108 -25.92 -11.94 -3.92
C GLU A 108 -25.89 -11.01 -2.67
N GLY A 109 -25.92 -9.69 -2.90
CA GLY A 109 -25.99 -8.69 -1.84
C GLY A 109 -24.63 -8.28 -1.24
N PHE A 110 -23.55 -8.54 -1.95
CA PHE A 110 -22.19 -8.12 -1.54
C PHE A 110 -21.71 -6.92 -2.36
N SER A 111 -21.00 -6.01 -1.69
CA SER A 111 -20.20 -4.98 -2.35
C SER A 111 -18.75 -5.44 -2.36
N VAL A 112 -18.23 -5.76 -3.53
CA VAL A 112 -16.87 -6.28 -3.71
C VAL A 112 -15.98 -5.21 -4.34
N THR A 113 -14.78 -5.04 -3.80
CA THR A 113 -13.74 -4.18 -4.38
C THR A 113 -12.68 -5.06 -5.03
N LEU A 114 -12.30 -4.75 -6.27
CA LEU A 114 -11.14 -5.37 -6.91
C LEU A 114 -9.87 -4.61 -6.49
N GLU A 115 -8.92 -5.34 -5.94
CA GLU A 115 -7.63 -4.82 -5.55
C GLU A 115 -6.53 -5.55 -6.32
N CYS A 116 -5.59 -4.78 -6.85
CA CYS A 116 -4.40 -5.32 -7.47
C CYS A 116 -3.33 -5.50 -6.39
N ILE A 117 -2.92 -6.74 -6.20
CA ILE A 117 -1.82 -7.08 -5.31
C ILE A 117 -0.58 -7.30 -6.18
N LYS A 118 0.43 -6.49 -5.96
CA LYS A 118 1.75 -6.71 -6.55
C LYS A 118 2.66 -7.30 -5.48
N ALA A 119 3.24 -8.46 -5.79
CA ALA A 119 4.30 -9.02 -4.96
C ALA A 119 5.47 -8.03 -4.95
N LYS A 120 5.90 -7.67 -3.76
CA LYS A 120 7.12 -6.86 -3.61
C LYS A 120 8.30 -7.81 -3.66
N GLU A 121 8.92 -7.95 -4.81
CA GLU A 121 10.23 -8.55 -4.87
C GLU A 121 11.24 -7.63 -4.18
N LEU A 122 11.99 -8.18 -3.23
CA LEU A 122 13.02 -7.47 -2.50
C LEU A 122 14.11 -7.01 -3.49
N GLY A 123 14.13 -5.73 -3.79
CA GLY A 123 15.35 -5.06 -4.22
C GLY A 123 15.49 -4.64 -5.66
N ARG A 124 14.59 -4.94 -6.56
CA ARG A 124 14.72 -4.45 -7.95
C ARG A 124 13.88 -3.20 -8.18
N LEU A 125 14.55 -2.13 -8.54
CA LEU A 125 13.89 -0.90 -8.95
C LEU A 125 13.56 -0.99 -10.44
N GLU A 126 12.34 -0.63 -10.77
CA GLU A 126 11.85 -0.55 -12.14
C GLU A 126 11.16 0.79 -12.37
N VAL A 127 11.26 1.30 -13.57
CA VAL A 127 10.54 2.51 -14.01
C VAL A 127 9.44 2.08 -14.97
N ILE A 128 8.19 2.34 -14.59
CA ILE A 128 7.01 2.03 -15.37
C ILE A 128 6.67 3.21 -16.27
N PHE A 129 6.64 2.98 -17.56
CA PHE A 129 6.32 3.97 -18.61
C PHE A 129 4.82 4.09 -18.86
N GLY A 130 4.06 3.14 -18.43
CA GLY A 130 2.60 3.12 -18.50
C GLY A 130 2.02 1.73 -18.66
N HIS A 131 0.69 1.69 -18.53
CA HIS A 131 -0.10 0.48 -18.65
C HIS A 131 -0.96 0.54 -19.91
N GLY A 132 -1.19 -0.61 -20.53
CA GLY A 132 -2.12 -0.79 -21.62
C GLY A 132 -3.12 -1.88 -21.27
N ARG A 133 -4.41 -1.64 -21.58
CA ARG A 133 -5.45 -2.64 -21.38
C ARG A 133 -5.18 -3.90 -22.21
N ASP A 134 -4.59 -3.72 -23.37
CA ASP A 134 -4.21 -4.79 -24.29
C ASP A 134 -2.74 -4.63 -24.73
N ARG A 135 -2.22 -5.71 -25.31
CA ARG A 135 -0.83 -5.74 -25.79
C ARG A 135 -0.50 -4.67 -26.84
N PRO A 136 -1.35 -4.38 -27.84
CA PRO A 136 -1.10 -3.32 -28.80
C PRO A 136 -0.94 -1.95 -28.16
N THR A 137 -1.82 -1.58 -27.22
CA THR A 137 -1.77 -0.30 -26.50
C THR A 137 -0.46 -0.15 -25.72
N ALA A 138 -0.08 -1.16 -24.94
CA ALA A 138 1.18 -1.13 -24.18
C ALA A 138 2.41 -1.19 -25.11
N SER A 139 2.34 -1.91 -26.23
CA SER A 139 3.40 -1.94 -27.24
C SER A 139 3.62 -0.57 -27.90
N ALA A 140 2.57 0.21 -28.08
CA ALA A 140 2.69 1.59 -28.57
C ALA A 140 3.47 2.48 -27.60
N ILE A 141 3.33 2.26 -26.29
CA ILE A 141 4.14 2.96 -25.26
C ILE A 141 5.61 2.59 -25.42
N VAL A 142 5.93 1.31 -25.57
CA VAL A 142 7.31 0.83 -25.81
C VAL A 142 7.91 1.45 -27.05
N THR A 143 7.15 1.46 -28.15
CA THR A 143 7.59 2.07 -29.44
C THR A 143 7.86 3.56 -29.28
N ARG A 144 6.97 4.29 -28.61
CA ARG A 144 7.15 5.71 -28.32
C ARG A 144 8.36 5.97 -27.44
N ALA A 145 8.57 5.15 -26.41
CA ALA A 145 9.72 5.23 -25.53
C ALA A 145 11.03 5.03 -26.30
N ALA A 146 11.10 3.99 -27.15
CA ALA A 146 12.27 3.72 -27.98
C ALA A 146 12.58 4.87 -28.95
N ALA A 147 11.56 5.41 -29.62
CA ALA A 147 11.70 6.58 -30.51
C ALA A 147 12.15 7.85 -29.76
N SER A 148 11.88 7.94 -28.46
CA SER A 148 12.27 9.04 -27.59
C SER A 148 13.62 8.84 -26.90
N GLY A 149 14.38 7.78 -27.28
CA GLY A 149 15.71 7.50 -26.76
C GLY A 149 15.75 6.59 -25.52
N PHE A 150 14.70 5.80 -25.31
CA PHE A 150 14.63 4.77 -24.25
C PHE A 150 14.44 3.37 -24.85
N PRO A 151 15.43 2.87 -25.62
CA PRO A 151 15.28 1.60 -26.36
C PRO A 151 15.24 0.36 -25.46
N GLY A 152 15.61 0.51 -24.16
CA GLY A 152 15.62 -0.58 -23.19
C GLY A 152 14.25 -0.88 -22.57
N VAL A 153 13.23 -0.08 -22.84
CA VAL A 153 11.86 -0.31 -22.34
C VAL A 153 11.30 -1.59 -22.92
N LYS A 154 10.78 -2.44 -22.06
CA LYS A 154 10.23 -3.77 -22.38
C LYS A 154 8.75 -3.83 -22.08
N LEU A 155 8.10 -4.88 -22.58
CA LEU A 155 6.69 -5.17 -22.36
C LEU A 155 6.56 -6.47 -21.56
N ARG A 156 5.69 -6.47 -20.55
CA ARG A 156 5.26 -7.70 -19.85
C ARG A 156 3.75 -7.68 -19.58
N GLY A 157 3.18 -8.84 -19.24
CA GLY A 157 1.83 -8.89 -18.68
C GLY A 157 1.84 -8.29 -17.26
N ASP A 158 0.84 -7.45 -16.98
CA ASP A 158 0.61 -6.96 -15.62
C ASP A 158 -0.15 -8.05 -14.85
N PRO A 159 0.31 -8.48 -13.65
CA PRO A 159 -0.36 -9.51 -12.86
C PRO A 159 -1.79 -9.12 -12.45
N CYS A 160 -2.15 -7.85 -12.59
CA CYS A 160 -3.48 -7.32 -12.30
C CYS A 160 -4.34 -7.14 -13.55
N GLY A 161 -3.91 -7.67 -14.66
CA GLY A 161 -4.59 -7.59 -15.94
C GLY A 161 -4.07 -6.49 -16.85
N GLY A 162 -3.98 -6.80 -18.14
CA GLY A 162 -3.38 -5.93 -19.14
C GLY A 162 -1.88 -6.14 -19.27
N PHE A 163 -1.20 -5.10 -19.71
CA PHE A 163 0.24 -5.11 -20.00
C PHE A 163 0.87 -3.83 -19.51
N GLU A 164 2.12 -3.90 -19.11
CA GLU A 164 2.91 -2.74 -18.72
C GLU A 164 4.19 -2.61 -19.53
N ALA A 165 4.54 -1.35 -19.83
CA ALA A 165 5.81 -0.98 -20.40
C ALA A 165 6.76 -0.56 -19.28
N TYR A 166 7.88 -1.24 -19.12
CA TYR A 166 8.79 -1.05 -17.99
C TYR A 166 10.26 -1.04 -18.41
N LEU A 167 11.09 -0.44 -17.59
CA LEU A 167 12.55 -0.53 -17.65
C LEU A 167 13.07 -0.97 -16.29
N ALA A 168 13.84 -2.05 -16.28
CA ALA A 168 14.52 -2.58 -15.11
C ALA A 168 16.04 -2.41 -15.21
N GLY A 169 16.74 -2.66 -14.11
CA GLY A 169 18.20 -2.71 -14.08
C GLY A 169 18.84 -1.53 -13.37
N PHE A 170 18.07 -0.79 -12.56
CA PHE A 170 18.60 0.27 -11.71
C PHE A 170 19.25 -0.32 -10.46
N GLU A 171 20.48 0.11 -10.17
CA GLU A 171 21.23 -0.36 -9.01
C GLU A 171 20.72 0.26 -7.71
N ASP A 172 20.33 1.53 -7.76
CA ASP A 172 19.84 2.26 -6.60
C ASP A 172 18.70 3.24 -6.93
N GLN A 173 18.12 3.81 -5.87
CA GLN A 173 17.03 4.76 -5.96
C GLN A 173 17.43 6.04 -6.69
N HIS A 174 18.65 6.51 -6.51
CA HIS A 174 19.12 7.77 -7.10
C HIS A 174 19.25 7.64 -8.64
N GLU A 175 19.75 6.51 -9.10
CA GLU A 175 19.82 6.21 -10.54
C GLU A 175 18.42 6.17 -11.17
N ALA A 176 17.46 5.50 -10.51
CA ALA A 176 16.08 5.44 -10.97
C ALA A 176 15.42 6.84 -11.01
N GLU A 177 15.65 7.67 -9.98
CA GLU A 177 15.12 9.04 -9.92
C GLU A 177 15.71 9.94 -11.01
N ALA A 178 17.02 9.85 -11.26
CA ALA A 178 17.67 10.57 -12.33
C ALA A 178 17.10 10.18 -13.71
N PHE A 179 16.86 8.89 -13.90
CA PHE A 179 16.22 8.38 -15.11
C PHE A 179 14.77 8.89 -15.25
N VAL A 180 13.98 8.87 -14.18
CA VAL A 180 12.61 9.42 -14.15
C VAL A 180 12.61 10.90 -14.55
N ALA A 181 13.55 11.70 -14.04
CA ALA A 181 13.68 13.10 -14.42
C ALA A 181 13.92 13.27 -15.93
N GLN A 182 14.76 12.42 -16.52
CA GLN A 182 15.00 12.43 -17.97
C GLN A 182 13.76 12.03 -18.77
N ALA A 183 13.03 11.01 -18.33
CA ALA A 183 11.83 10.53 -19.00
C ALA A 183 10.71 11.58 -18.93
N LYS A 184 10.53 12.23 -17.78
CA LYS A 184 9.57 13.34 -17.61
C LYS A 184 9.90 14.54 -18.49
N ALA A 185 11.18 14.89 -18.62
CA ALA A 185 11.62 15.96 -19.52
C ALA A 185 11.29 15.66 -21.00
N ARG A 186 11.09 14.40 -21.37
CA ARG A 186 10.66 13.94 -22.70
C ARG A 186 9.16 13.64 -22.80
N GLY A 187 8.37 14.06 -21.82
CA GLY A 187 6.92 13.98 -21.85
C GLY A 187 6.32 12.62 -21.49
N PHE A 188 7.06 11.78 -20.74
CA PHE A 188 6.53 10.56 -20.16
C PHE A 188 6.12 10.79 -18.71
N ASP A 189 4.95 10.29 -18.36
CA ASP A 189 4.54 10.19 -16.95
C ASP A 189 4.95 8.81 -16.43
N VAL A 190 6.11 8.77 -15.77
CA VAL A 190 6.73 7.53 -15.30
C VAL A 190 6.79 7.49 -13.80
N VAL A 191 6.68 6.30 -13.24
CA VAL A 191 6.77 6.03 -11.80
C VAL A 191 7.83 4.98 -11.50
N ILE A 192 8.43 5.06 -10.31
CA ILE A 192 9.35 4.03 -9.83
C ILE A 192 8.53 3.03 -9.04
N GLU A 193 8.67 1.75 -9.38
CA GLU A 193 8.14 0.64 -8.61
C GLU A 193 9.27 -0.25 -8.11
N ARG A 194 9.06 -0.91 -6.98
CA ARG A 194 9.93 -1.99 -6.48
C ARG A 194 9.24 -3.31 -6.71
N ASN A 195 9.83 -4.13 -7.54
CA ASN A 195 9.39 -5.50 -7.82
C ASN A 195 10.38 -6.51 -7.30
#